data_de49cd8a1987f22eeb16f054fe30418f
#
_entry.id   de49cd8a1987f22eeb16f054fe30418f
#
_cell.length_a   1.000
_cell.length_b   1.000
_cell.length_c   1.000
_cell.angle_alpha   90.00
_cell.angle_beta   90.00
_cell.angle_gamma   90.00
#
_symmetry.space_group_name_H-M   'P 1'
#
loop_
_entity.id
_entity.type
_entity.pdbx_description
1 polymer ?
#
loop_
_entity_poly.entity_id
_entity_poly.type
_entity_poly.pdbx_seq_one_letter_code
_entity_poly.pdbx_strand_id
1 'polypeptide(L)'
;MTKINNSIKAILVILLAILTVNPIYAGNPQRAGQAGASELLINPWSRSSGLGGSNAAGIHGLEAVYLNVAGLAFTEKTELIFSQTSWLQYGSKMFSANDAVSNISSFGFAQKVGESGTVAMSVMSMDFGEIEITTTDLPDGGIGTYSPRFMNIGMSYAHIFSNSIYGG
;
A
#
# COMPACT_ATOMS: atom_id res chain seq x y z
N MET A 1 23.59 -5.43 -45.00
CA MET A 1 23.26 -4.41 -43.97
C MET A 1 21.78 -4.49 -43.69
N THR A 2 21.42 -5.09 -42.58
CA THR A 2 20.01 -5.24 -42.14
C THR A 2 19.45 -3.89 -41.69
N LYS A 3 18.46 -3.39 -42.40
CA LYS A 3 17.72 -2.15 -41.99
C LYS A 3 17.02 -2.42 -40.68
N ILE A 4 17.48 -1.79 -39.60
CA ILE A 4 16.79 -1.83 -38.31
C ILE A 4 15.41 -1.19 -38.48
N ASN A 5 14.36 -1.92 -38.10
CA ASN A 5 12.98 -1.50 -38.19
C ASN A 5 12.75 -0.20 -37.38
N ASN A 6 11.97 0.72 -37.93
CA ASN A 6 11.70 2.02 -37.30
C ASN A 6 11.10 1.88 -35.89
N SER A 7 10.32 0.83 -35.64
CA SER A 7 9.81 0.51 -34.29
C SER A 7 10.92 0.19 -33.29
N ILE A 8 11.97 -0.53 -33.73
CA ILE A 8 13.12 -0.85 -32.85
C ILE A 8 13.93 0.42 -32.54
N LYS A 9 14.08 1.31 -33.52
CA LYS A 9 14.73 2.61 -33.29
C LYS A 9 13.96 3.47 -32.28
N ALA A 10 12.63 3.50 -32.40
CA ALA A 10 11.78 4.24 -31.46
C ALA A 10 11.90 3.70 -30.03
N ILE A 11 11.88 2.38 -29.86
CA ILE A 11 12.08 1.73 -28.55
C ILE A 11 13.44 2.06 -27.96
N LEU A 12 14.50 2.03 -28.78
CA LEU A 12 15.86 2.33 -28.36
C LEU A 12 16.01 3.79 -27.91
N VAL A 13 15.38 4.72 -28.62
CA VAL A 13 15.36 6.15 -28.24
C VAL A 13 14.61 6.38 -26.94
N ILE A 14 13.47 5.72 -26.73
CA ILE A 14 12.70 5.80 -25.48
C ILE A 14 13.52 5.23 -24.31
N LEU A 15 14.17 4.09 -24.53
CA LEU A 15 15.04 3.47 -23.51
C LEU A 15 16.23 4.38 -23.16
N LEU A 16 16.85 5.01 -24.14
CA LEU A 16 17.93 5.96 -23.94
C LEU A 16 17.46 7.23 -23.20
N ALA A 17 16.27 7.73 -23.52
CA ALA A 17 15.67 8.87 -22.83
C ALA A 17 15.37 8.59 -21.35
N ILE A 18 14.94 7.35 -21.03
CA ILE A 18 14.72 6.93 -19.63
C ILE A 18 16.05 6.87 -18.85
N LEU A 19 17.15 6.46 -19.49
CA LEU A 19 18.47 6.40 -18.86
C LEU A 19 19.09 7.77 -18.58
N THR A 20 18.60 8.84 -19.23
CA THR A 20 19.11 10.22 -19.02
C THR A 20 18.32 11.00 -17.95
N VAL A 21 17.29 10.40 -17.35
CA VAL A 21 16.56 11.03 -16.23
C VAL A 21 17.50 11.08 -15.03
N ASN A 22 18.05 12.26 -14.76
CA ASN A 22 18.84 12.49 -13.55
C ASN A 22 17.97 12.22 -12.33
N PRO A 23 18.48 11.52 -11.30
CA PRO A 23 17.74 11.34 -10.07
C PRO A 23 17.45 12.71 -9.46
N ILE A 24 16.18 13.05 -9.35
CA ILE A 24 15.75 14.25 -8.66
C ILE A 24 15.89 13.95 -7.16
N TYR A 25 16.92 14.49 -6.55
CA TYR A 25 17.08 14.46 -5.10
C TYR A 25 16.06 15.42 -4.48
N ALA A 26 14.90 14.88 -4.09
CA ALA A 26 13.93 15.62 -3.30
C ALA A 26 14.22 15.38 -1.82
N GLY A 27 14.53 16.44 -1.10
CA GLY A 27 14.71 16.39 0.35
C GLY A 27 16.09 16.87 0.84
N ASN A 28 16.18 17.08 2.14
CA ASN A 28 17.43 17.45 2.80
C ASN A 28 18.36 16.23 2.85
N PRO A 29 19.61 16.31 2.37
CA PRO A 29 20.57 15.20 2.43
C PRO A 29 20.77 14.62 3.85
N GLN A 30 20.59 15.44 4.89
CA GLN A 30 20.69 15.02 6.29
C GLN A 30 19.51 14.13 6.73
N ARG A 31 18.44 14.09 5.95
CA ARG A 31 17.27 13.25 6.16
C ARG A 31 17.15 12.11 5.15
N ALA A 32 18.20 11.88 4.38
CA ALA A 32 18.26 10.73 3.47
C ALA A 32 18.09 9.43 4.25
N GLY A 33 17.11 8.62 3.85
CA GLY A 33 16.76 7.37 4.54
C GLY A 33 15.70 7.50 5.65
N GLN A 34 15.18 8.71 5.94
CA GLN A 34 14.00 8.85 6.77
C GLN A 34 12.76 8.53 5.95
N ALA A 35 12.04 7.46 6.32
CA ALA A 35 10.78 7.11 5.70
C ALA A 35 9.67 8.08 6.15
N GLY A 36 9.00 8.72 5.20
CA GLY A 36 7.72 9.38 5.44
C GLY A 36 6.58 8.38 5.26
N ALA A 37 5.47 8.58 5.97
CA ALA A 37 4.25 7.78 5.82
C ALA A 37 4.49 6.27 5.95
N SER A 38 5.25 5.85 6.96
CA SER A 38 5.59 4.44 7.24
C SER A 38 4.35 3.57 7.48
N GLU A 39 3.23 4.16 7.88
CA GLU A 39 1.93 3.53 8.03
C GLU A 39 1.40 2.95 6.71
N LEU A 40 1.81 3.51 5.56
CA LEU A 40 1.48 2.95 4.25
C LEU A 40 2.17 1.61 3.95
N LEU A 41 3.19 1.25 4.69
CA LEU A 41 3.87 -0.04 4.56
C LEU A 41 3.11 -1.18 5.25
N ILE A 42 2.11 -0.85 6.06
CA ILE A 42 1.32 -1.85 6.78
C ILE A 42 0.28 -2.42 5.84
N ASN A 43 0.40 -3.72 5.56
CA ASN A 43 -0.55 -4.41 4.68
C ASN A 43 -1.92 -4.54 5.37
N PRO A 44 -2.99 -3.97 4.80
CA PRO A 44 -4.31 -3.96 5.42
C PRO A 44 -5.06 -5.30 5.34
N TRP A 45 -4.60 -6.23 4.49
CA TRP A 45 -5.27 -7.50 4.24
C TRP A 45 -4.75 -8.58 5.17
N SER A 46 -5.59 -9.10 6.06
CA SER A 46 -5.20 -10.04 7.12
C SER A 46 -4.50 -11.27 6.60
N ARG A 47 -4.99 -11.86 5.48
CA ARG A 47 -4.41 -13.07 4.90
C ARG A 47 -2.99 -12.83 4.37
N SER A 48 -2.81 -11.82 3.56
CA SER A 48 -1.49 -11.51 2.98
C SER A 48 -0.53 -10.92 4.01
N SER A 49 -1.05 -10.20 5.01
CA SER A 49 -0.29 -9.74 6.16
C SER A 49 0.25 -10.91 6.99
N GLY A 50 -0.58 -11.94 7.23
CA GLY A 50 -0.16 -13.16 7.91
C GLY A 50 0.95 -13.94 7.20
N LEU A 51 1.12 -13.74 5.88
CA LEU A 51 2.23 -14.29 5.09
C LEU A 51 3.47 -13.39 5.08
N GLY A 52 3.45 -12.27 5.82
CA GLY A 52 4.57 -11.32 5.87
C GLY A 52 4.91 -10.67 4.54
N GLY A 53 3.96 -10.61 3.58
CA GLY A 53 4.17 -10.07 2.24
C GLY A 53 4.98 -10.96 1.31
N SER A 54 5.34 -12.18 1.72
CA SER A 54 6.13 -13.13 0.89
C SER A 54 5.39 -13.63 -0.35
N ASN A 55 4.07 -13.40 -0.43
CA ASN A 55 3.21 -13.81 -1.53
C ASN A 55 3.07 -12.77 -2.65
N ALA A 56 3.89 -11.72 -2.68
CA ALA A 56 3.76 -10.63 -3.66
C ALA A 56 3.77 -11.10 -5.14
N ALA A 57 4.53 -12.15 -5.45
CA ALA A 57 4.57 -12.69 -6.81
C ALA A 57 3.36 -13.58 -7.17
N GLY A 58 2.71 -14.18 -6.19
CA GLY A 58 1.60 -15.13 -6.39
C GLY A 58 0.25 -14.62 -5.91
N ILE A 59 0.15 -13.35 -5.52
CA ILE A 59 -1.10 -12.79 -5.03
C ILE A 59 -2.04 -12.48 -6.19
N HIS A 60 -3.29 -12.88 -6.07
CA HIS A 60 -4.33 -12.68 -7.07
C HIS A 60 -5.55 -12.01 -6.47
N GLY A 61 -6.33 -11.34 -7.35
CA GLY A 61 -7.57 -10.70 -6.98
C GLY A 61 -7.36 -9.40 -6.18
N LEU A 62 -8.35 -9.02 -5.41
CA LEU A 62 -8.42 -7.73 -4.74
C LEU A 62 -7.29 -7.49 -3.71
N GLU A 63 -6.79 -8.53 -3.04
CA GLU A 63 -5.65 -8.38 -2.12
C GLU A 63 -4.37 -7.91 -2.81
N ALA A 64 -4.26 -8.15 -4.12
CA ALA A 64 -3.11 -7.76 -4.92
C ALA A 64 -2.93 -6.23 -5.02
N VAL A 65 -3.99 -5.46 -4.81
CA VAL A 65 -3.97 -3.98 -4.84
C VAL A 65 -2.86 -3.40 -3.98
N TYR A 66 -2.51 -4.05 -2.88
CA TYR A 66 -1.50 -3.54 -1.96
C TYR A 66 -0.07 -4.00 -2.26
N LEU A 67 0.10 -5.23 -2.73
CA LEU A 67 1.44 -5.84 -2.89
C LEU A 67 1.91 -5.85 -4.35
N ASN A 68 1.00 -6.17 -5.29
CA ASN A 68 1.34 -6.30 -6.71
C ASN A 68 0.07 -6.12 -7.55
N VAL A 69 -0.16 -4.91 -8.00
CA VAL A 69 -1.41 -4.54 -8.69
C VAL A 69 -1.67 -5.39 -9.94
N ALA A 70 -0.64 -5.92 -10.59
CA ALA A 70 -0.81 -6.83 -11.72
C ALA A 70 -1.64 -8.09 -11.37
N GLY A 71 -1.59 -8.55 -10.12
CA GLY A 71 -2.39 -9.66 -9.62
C GLY A 71 -3.89 -9.39 -9.60
N LEU A 72 -4.31 -8.14 -9.65
CA LEU A 72 -5.71 -7.75 -9.77
C LEU A 72 -6.34 -8.19 -11.10
N ALA A 73 -5.54 -8.37 -12.16
CA ALA A 73 -6.00 -8.84 -13.46
C ALA A 73 -6.61 -10.25 -13.43
N PHE A 74 -6.33 -11.03 -12.38
CA PHE A 74 -6.92 -12.37 -12.17
C PHE A 74 -8.31 -12.35 -11.54
N THR A 75 -8.86 -11.18 -11.22
CA THR A 75 -10.26 -11.05 -10.79
C THR A 75 -11.19 -11.52 -11.91
N GLU A 76 -12.06 -12.49 -11.61
CA GLU A 76 -12.96 -13.08 -12.62
C GLU A 76 -14.19 -12.22 -12.90
N LYS A 77 -14.81 -11.65 -11.86
CA LYS A 77 -16.03 -10.84 -11.98
C LYS A 77 -15.98 -9.64 -11.02
N THR A 78 -16.53 -9.84 -9.84
CA THR A 78 -16.62 -8.85 -8.77
C THR A 78 -16.07 -9.46 -7.50
N GLU A 79 -15.21 -8.74 -6.81
CA GLU A 79 -14.67 -9.14 -5.51
C GLU A 79 -14.93 -8.06 -4.48
N LEU A 80 -15.28 -8.50 -3.27
CA LEU A 80 -15.43 -7.67 -2.09
C LEU A 80 -14.62 -8.29 -0.96
N ILE A 81 -13.82 -7.49 -0.30
CA ILE A 81 -13.08 -7.93 0.88
C ILE A 81 -13.28 -6.92 1.99
N PHE A 82 -13.56 -7.44 3.17
CA PHE A 82 -13.48 -6.71 4.43
C PHE A 82 -12.41 -7.36 5.30
N SER A 83 -11.56 -6.57 5.90
CA SER A 83 -10.52 -7.05 6.78
C SER A 83 -10.43 -6.17 8.02
N GLN A 84 -10.24 -6.80 9.17
CA GLN A 84 -9.96 -6.12 10.42
C GLN A 84 -8.76 -6.77 11.09
N THR A 85 -7.77 -5.95 11.43
CA THR A 85 -6.53 -6.40 12.05
C THR A 85 -6.27 -5.58 13.30
N SER A 86 -6.02 -6.25 14.41
CA SER A 86 -5.53 -5.62 15.63
C SER A 86 -4.01 -5.57 15.58
N TRP A 87 -3.47 -4.38 15.54
CA TRP A 87 -2.04 -4.12 15.41
C TRP A 87 -1.45 -3.69 16.74
N LEU A 88 -0.27 -4.18 17.09
CA LEU A 88 0.47 -3.79 18.31
C LEU A 88 -0.30 -3.98 19.63
N GLN A 89 -1.19 -4.95 19.68
CA GLN A 89 -2.04 -5.20 20.85
C GLN A 89 -1.26 -5.40 22.16
N TYR A 90 -0.04 -5.92 22.08
CA TYR A 90 0.83 -6.14 23.24
C TYR A 90 1.64 -4.90 23.65
N GLY A 91 1.96 -4.04 22.70
CA GLY A 91 2.78 -2.84 22.95
C GLY A 91 2.00 -1.71 23.60
N SER A 92 0.70 -1.62 23.35
CA SER A 92 -0.14 -0.56 23.91
C SER A 92 -0.32 -0.68 25.44
N LYS A 93 -0.35 -1.88 25.97
CA LYS A 93 -0.40 -2.12 27.43
C LYS A 93 0.85 -1.66 28.17
N MET A 94 1.96 -1.47 27.46
CA MET A 94 3.24 -1.07 28.05
C MET A 94 3.39 0.46 28.15
N PHE A 95 2.61 1.22 27.37
CA PHE A 95 2.71 2.66 27.27
C PHE A 95 1.43 3.43 27.65
N SER A 96 0.30 2.76 27.85
CA SER A 96 -0.94 3.39 28.26
C SER A 96 -1.69 2.54 29.27
N ALA A 97 -2.17 3.19 30.32
CA ALA A 97 -3.03 2.58 31.34
C ALA A 97 -4.42 2.18 30.79
N ASN A 98 -4.80 2.72 29.65
CA ASN A 98 -6.07 2.47 28.98
C ASN A 98 -5.81 1.73 27.66
N ASP A 99 -6.11 0.45 27.62
CA ASP A 99 -6.08 -0.52 26.49
C ASP A 99 -6.11 0.09 25.06
N ALA A 100 -5.13 0.94 24.71
CA ALA A 100 -5.02 1.53 23.40
C ALA A 100 -4.60 0.43 22.41
N VAL A 101 -5.56 -0.12 21.70
CA VAL A 101 -5.37 -1.13 20.66
C VAL A 101 -5.43 -0.43 19.32
N SER A 102 -4.33 -0.48 18.57
CA SER A 102 -4.35 -0.01 17.19
C SER A 102 -5.16 -0.97 16.34
N ASN A 103 -6.24 -0.48 15.75
CA ASN A 103 -7.11 -1.25 14.89
C ASN A 103 -7.00 -0.76 13.45
N ILE A 104 -6.85 -1.71 12.54
CA ILE A 104 -6.85 -1.44 11.09
C ILE A 104 -8.12 -2.08 10.54
N SER A 105 -9.01 -1.26 9.99
CA SER A 105 -10.20 -1.71 9.26
C SER A 105 -10.02 -1.39 7.78
N SER A 106 -10.26 -2.37 6.94
CA SER A 106 -10.05 -2.22 5.50
C SER A 106 -11.23 -2.79 4.73
N PHE A 107 -11.59 -2.09 3.68
CA PHE A 107 -12.63 -2.50 2.74
C PHE A 107 -12.07 -2.37 1.33
N GLY A 108 -12.35 -3.34 0.48
CA GLY A 108 -11.97 -3.31 -0.91
C GLY A 108 -13.08 -3.82 -1.81
N PHE A 109 -13.11 -3.25 -3.00
CA PHE A 109 -13.99 -3.61 -4.11
C PHE A 109 -13.17 -3.72 -5.38
N ALA A 110 -13.35 -4.80 -6.14
CA ALA A 110 -12.79 -4.94 -7.47
C ALA A 110 -13.88 -5.39 -8.45
N GLN A 111 -13.78 -4.88 -9.67
CA GLN A 111 -14.71 -5.20 -10.75
C GLN A 111 -13.94 -5.42 -12.04
N LYS A 112 -14.18 -6.55 -12.69
CA LYS A 112 -13.71 -6.79 -14.04
C LYS A 112 -14.44 -5.88 -15.03
N VAL A 113 -13.70 -5.22 -15.90
CA VAL A 113 -14.20 -4.30 -16.93
C VAL A 113 -13.75 -4.80 -18.30
N GLY A 114 -14.70 -5.26 -19.09
CA GLY A 114 -14.41 -5.91 -20.37
C GLY A 114 -13.72 -7.26 -20.19
N GLU A 115 -12.94 -7.66 -21.19
CA GLU A 115 -12.25 -8.97 -21.19
C GLU A 115 -10.89 -8.92 -20.50
N SER A 116 -10.21 -7.76 -20.56
CA SER A 116 -8.81 -7.65 -20.18
C SER A 116 -8.54 -6.69 -19.02
N GLY A 117 -9.50 -5.83 -18.66
CA GLY A 117 -9.31 -4.80 -17.63
C GLY A 117 -9.95 -5.17 -16.29
N THR A 118 -9.37 -4.71 -15.20
CA THR A 118 -9.95 -4.78 -13.86
C THR A 118 -9.67 -3.48 -13.11
N VAL A 119 -10.70 -2.89 -12.54
CA VAL A 119 -10.61 -1.72 -11.65
C VAL A 119 -10.83 -2.13 -10.22
N ALA A 120 -10.16 -1.49 -9.30
CA ALA A 120 -10.39 -1.69 -7.88
C ALA A 120 -10.32 -0.38 -7.09
N MET A 121 -11.00 -0.39 -5.96
CA MET A 121 -10.94 0.66 -4.95
C MET A 121 -10.70 0.01 -3.59
N SER A 122 -9.87 0.63 -2.78
CA SER A 122 -9.61 0.21 -1.41
C SER A 122 -9.66 1.38 -0.46
N VAL A 123 -10.18 1.13 0.73
CA VAL A 123 -10.19 2.09 1.84
C VAL A 123 -9.60 1.38 3.05
N MET A 124 -8.62 2.00 3.67
CA MET A 124 -8.03 1.55 4.93
C MET A 124 -8.17 2.67 5.96
N SER A 125 -8.63 2.32 7.14
CA SER A 125 -8.66 3.20 8.30
C SER A 125 -7.84 2.57 9.42
N MET A 126 -6.91 3.33 9.96
CA MET A 126 -6.07 2.93 11.08
C MET A 126 -6.35 3.86 12.26
N ASP A 127 -6.71 3.28 13.38
CA ASP A 127 -6.91 3.96 14.65
C ASP A 127 -5.77 3.52 15.58
N PHE A 128 -5.00 4.47 16.09
CA PHE A 128 -3.87 4.20 16.98
C PHE A 128 -4.27 4.17 18.45
N GLY A 129 -5.57 4.30 18.73
CA GLY A 129 -6.09 4.39 20.10
C GLY A 129 -5.86 5.75 20.73
N GLU A 130 -6.00 5.82 22.06
CA GLU A 130 -5.82 7.04 22.82
C GLU A 130 -4.40 7.12 23.38
N ILE A 131 -3.74 8.24 23.14
CA ILE A 131 -2.42 8.55 23.67
C ILE A 131 -2.58 9.67 24.69
N GLU A 132 -2.09 9.46 25.90
CA GLU A 132 -2.15 10.46 26.97
C GLU A 132 -1.16 11.57 26.70
N ILE A 133 -1.61 12.83 26.83
CA ILE A 133 -0.75 13.99 26.67
C ILE A 133 -0.01 14.23 27.98
N THR A 134 1.31 14.14 27.92
CA THR A 134 2.20 14.36 29.07
C THR A 134 3.05 15.61 28.85
N THR A 135 3.42 16.28 29.94
CA THR A 135 4.39 17.40 29.94
C THR A 135 5.49 17.14 30.95
N THR A 136 6.52 17.96 30.90
CA THR A 136 7.64 17.89 31.87
C THR A 136 7.18 18.04 33.31
N ASP A 137 6.11 18.83 33.53
CA ASP A 137 5.55 19.12 34.87
C ASP A 137 4.54 18.05 35.31
N LEU A 138 3.91 17.35 34.34
CA LEU A 138 2.91 16.29 34.55
C LEU A 138 3.29 15.05 33.71
N PRO A 139 4.31 14.29 34.12
CA PRO A 139 4.81 13.15 33.39
C PRO A 139 3.82 11.97 33.40
N ASP A 140 2.94 11.89 34.39
CA ASP A 140 1.93 10.83 34.53
C ASP A 140 0.64 11.12 33.72
N GLY A 141 0.60 12.23 32.97
CA GLY A 141 -0.56 12.61 32.16
C GLY A 141 -1.56 13.49 32.92
N GLY A 142 -2.85 13.36 32.58
CA GLY A 142 -3.93 14.14 33.24
C GLY A 142 -4.28 15.48 32.57
N ILE A 143 -3.65 15.80 31.42
CA ILE A 143 -3.96 17.01 30.62
C ILE A 143 -5.05 16.72 29.61
N GLY A 144 -5.08 15.50 29.08
CA GLY A 144 -6.04 15.05 28.06
C GLY A 144 -5.47 13.91 27.21
N THR A 145 -6.29 13.40 26.29
CA THR A 145 -5.91 12.33 25.38
C THR A 145 -5.92 12.84 23.94
N TYR A 146 -5.07 12.25 23.09
CA TYR A 146 -5.00 12.47 21.65
C TYR A 146 -5.18 11.12 20.94
N SER A 147 -6.11 11.04 19.98
CA SER A 147 -6.40 9.82 19.22
C SER A 147 -6.02 10.01 17.75
N PRO A 148 -4.79 9.68 17.36
CA PRO A 148 -4.38 9.79 15.97
C PRO A 148 -5.11 8.75 15.12
N ARG A 149 -5.58 9.19 13.96
CA ARG A 149 -6.23 8.35 12.96
C ARG A 149 -5.63 8.59 11.59
N PHE A 150 -5.46 7.53 10.86
CA PHE A 150 -5.00 7.56 9.49
C PHE A 150 -6.03 6.91 8.57
N MET A 151 -6.28 7.52 7.41
CA MET A 151 -7.14 6.96 6.37
C MET A 151 -6.42 6.98 5.04
N ASN A 152 -6.43 5.85 4.35
CA ASN A 152 -5.92 5.73 2.98
C ASN A 152 -7.07 5.31 2.06
N ILE A 153 -7.23 6.00 0.94
CA ILE A 153 -8.17 5.66 -0.12
C ILE A 153 -7.36 5.48 -1.39
N GLY A 154 -7.38 4.28 -1.95
CA GLY A 154 -6.64 3.90 -3.13
C GLY A 154 -7.56 3.49 -4.28
N MET A 155 -7.13 3.79 -5.49
CA MET A 155 -7.71 3.27 -6.73
C MET A 155 -6.63 2.57 -7.53
N SER A 156 -6.98 1.45 -8.16
CA SER A 156 -6.06 0.64 -8.92
C SER A 156 -6.71 0.16 -10.22
N TYR A 157 -5.86 -0.04 -11.22
CA TYR A 157 -6.25 -0.62 -12.49
C TYR A 157 -5.22 -1.67 -12.90
N ALA A 158 -5.69 -2.82 -13.37
CA ALA A 158 -4.83 -3.85 -13.95
C ALA A 158 -5.34 -4.25 -15.33
N HIS A 159 -4.41 -4.66 -16.19
CA HIS A 159 -4.70 -5.05 -17.56
C HIS A 159 -3.96 -6.32 -17.97
N ILE A 160 -4.65 -7.16 -18.75
CA ILE A 160 -4.11 -8.36 -19.37
C ILE A 160 -3.60 -7.96 -20.76
N PHE A 161 -2.29 -7.90 -20.96
CA PHE A 161 -1.67 -7.59 -22.24
C PHE A 161 -1.56 -8.80 -23.16
N SER A 162 -1.33 -9.97 -22.57
CA SER A 162 -1.30 -11.26 -23.27
C SER A 162 -1.54 -12.40 -22.29
N ASN A 163 -1.60 -13.64 -22.79
CA ASN A 163 -1.77 -14.83 -21.95
C ASN A 163 -0.68 -15.03 -20.87
N SER A 164 0.42 -14.28 -20.94
CA SER A 164 1.56 -14.41 -20.05
C SER A 164 2.04 -13.08 -19.46
N ILE A 165 1.41 -11.95 -19.83
CA ILE A 165 1.84 -10.62 -19.40
C ILE A 165 0.66 -9.87 -18.83
N TYR A 166 0.78 -9.53 -17.57
CA TYR A 166 -0.18 -8.77 -16.77
C TYR A 166 0.52 -7.55 -16.21
N GLY A 167 -0.19 -6.42 -16.11
CA GLY A 167 0.34 -5.18 -15.54
C GLY A 167 -0.72 -4.40 -14.79
N GLY A 168 -0.27 -3.55 -13.90
CA GLY A 168 -1.13 -2.71 -13.09
C GLY A 168 -0.36 -1.54 -12.49
#